data_c65151b5c21998c50b54723b4302c6d3
#
_entry.id   c65151b5c21998c50b54723b4302c6d3
#
_cell.length_a   1.000
_cell.length_b   1.000
_cell.length_c   1.000
_cell.angle_alpha   90.00
_cell.angle_beta   90.00
_cell.angle_gamma   90.00
#
_symmetry.space_group_name_H-M   'P 1'
#
loop_
_entity.id
_entity.type
_entity.pdbx_description
1 polymer ?
#
loop_
_entity_poly.entity_id
_entity_poly.type
_entity_poly.pdbx_seq_one_letter_code
_entity_poly.pdbx_strand_id
1 'polypeptide(L)'
;FRMVILTNISPNVIAITPALPVNSVSELIAHAKRNPDQLLFGTSGSGGTMHLSMELFKLMTGTRMVHVPYKGMQQVITEIIGGRLQLISDNVTSVLPHVTAGRLRALGVTGPRRIPLAPDIPTVAEAGVAGYEITAWGGYIAAAGIPGPIVAKLNAELNKVLASPMIRERWLALGIEPVGGTPQ
;
A
#
# COMPACT_ATOMS: atom_id res chain seq x y z
N PHE A 1 -24.77 -2.32 -3.33
CA PHE A 1 -23.87 -1.62 -4.25
C PHE A 1 -23.71 -2.43 -5.52
N ARG A 2 -23.34 -1.76 -6.62
CA ARG A 2 -23.01 -2.35 -7.91
C ARG A 2 -21.67 -1.81 -8.37
N MET A 3 -20.72 -2.68 -8.70
CA MET A 3 -19.43 -2.27 -9.25
C MET A 3 -19.63 -1.66 -10.64
N VAL A 4 -19.04 -0.50 -10.88
CA VAL A 4 -19.02 0.15 -12.20
C VAL A 4 -17.71 -0.21 -12.92
N ILE A 5 -16.58 -0.05 -12.25
CA ILE A 5 -15.26 -0.34 -12.82
C ILE A 5 -14.19 -0.39 -11.72
N LEU A 6 -13.23 -1.26 -11.87
CA LEU A 6 -11.95 -1.21 -11.17
C LEU A 6 -11.02 -0.26 -11.94
N THR A 7 -10.58 0.82 -11.33
CA THR A 7 -9.76 1.83 -12.03
C THR A 7 -8.29 1.57 -11.91
N ASN A 8 -7.84 1.13 -10.74
CA ASN A 8 -6.42 0.97 -10.48
C ASN A 8 -6.10 -0.07 -9.41
N ILE A 9 -4.87 -0.55 -9.48
CA ILE A 9 -4.19 -1.30 -8.44
C ILE A 9 -2.91 -0.56 -8.09
N SER A 10 -2.57 -0.48 -6.81
CA SER A 10 -1.31 0.09 -6.36
C SER A 10 -0.76 -0.69 -5.17
N PRO A 11 0.53 -1.01 -5.16
CA PRO A 11 1.14 -1.63 -3.99
C PRO A 11 1.35 -0.59 -2.88
N ASN A 12 1.46 -1.08 -1.65
CA ASN A 12 1.99 -0.32 -0.55
C ASN A 12 3.52 -0.51 -0.45
N VAL A 13 4.15 0.33 0.34
CA VAL A 13 5.54 0.19 0.75
C VAL A 13 5.58 0.05 2.27
N ILE A 14 6.21 -1.02 2.75
CA ILE A 14 6.57 -1.14 4.17
C ILE A 14 7.79 -0.27 4.41
N ALA A 15 7.62 0.74 5.25
CA ALA A 15 8.67 1.68 5.59
C ALA A 15 8.80 1.83 7.11
N ILE A 16 10.00 2.17 7.55
CA ILE A 16 10.35 2.32 8.96
C ILE A 16 11.00 3.67 9.24
N THR A 17 11.00 4.06 10.52
CA THR A 17 11.83 5.18 10.98
C THR A 17 13.32 4.82 10.83
N PRO A 18 14.18 5.73 10.37
CA PRO A 18 15.63 5.48 10.29
C PRO A 18 16.29 5.21 11.65
N ALA A 19 15.65 5.62 12.74
CA ALA A 19 16.13 5.35 14.12
C ALA A 19 16.08 3.85 14.48
N LEU A 20 15.24 3.04 13.81
CA LEU A 20 15.22 1.61 14.00
C LEU A 20 16.45 0.98 13.29
N PRO A 21 17.33 0.21 14.00
CA PRO A 21 18.54 -0.38 13.43
C PRO A 21 18.24 -1.61 12.57
N VAL A 22 17.47 -1.41 11.51
CA VAL A 22 16.97 -2.44 10.58
C VAL A 22 17.09 -1.90 9.15
N ASN A 23 17.62 -2.71 8.23
CA ASN A 23 17.86 -2.30 6.84
C ASN A 23 17.16 -3.20 5.80
N SER A 24 16.53 -4.28 6.24
CA SER A 24 15.87 -5.25 5.38
C SER A 24 14.63 -5.84 6.02
N VAL A 25 13.78 -6.47 5.22
CA VAL A 25 12.62 -7.24 5.71
C VAL A 25 13.06 -8.36 6.64
N SER A 26 14.13 -9.06 6.31
CA SER A 26 14.67 -10.16 7.14
C SER A 26 15.15 -9.65 8.50
N GLU A 27 15.81 -8.50 8.55
CA GLU A 27 16.22 -7.86 9.80
C GLU A 27 15.02 -7.37 10.61
N LEU A 28 13.98 -6.84 9.95
CA LEU A 28 12.72 -6.46 10.61
C LEU A 28 12.07 -7.67 11.30
N ILE A 29 11.98 -8.80 10.60
CA ILE A 29 11.44 -10.04 11.15
C ILE A 29 12.26 -10.49 12.36
N ALA A 30 13.59 -10.53 12.24
CA ALA A 30 14.47 -10.93 13.34
C ALA A 30 14.34 -9.97 14.53
N HIS A 31 14.24 -8.68 14.29
CA HIS A 31 14.06 -7.67 15.34
C HIS A 31 12.71 -7.83 16.05
N ALA A 32 11.62 -7.97 15.29
CA ALA A 32 10.27 -8.13 15.84
C ALA A 32 10.14 -9.44 16.67
N LYS A 33 10.79 -10.53 16.24
CA LYS A 33 10.79 -11.79 16.99
C LYS A 33 11.56 -11.69 18.33
N ARG A 34 12.63 -10.90 18.38
CA ARG A 34 13.39 -10.66 19.63
C ARG A 34 12.67 -9.69 20.57
N ASN A 35 11.82 -8.83 20.04
CA ASN A 35 11.14 -7.77 20.78
C ASN A 35 9.61 -7.82 20.51
N PRO A 36 8.92 -8.89 20.94
CA PRO A 36 7.49 -9.05 20.67
C PRO A 36 6.70 -7.90 21.30
N ASP A 37 5.71 -7.39 20.55
CA ASP A 37 4.81 -6.29 20.93
C ASP A 37 5.48 -4.93 21.23
N GLN A 38 6.74 -4.75 20.88
CA GLN A 38 7.45 -3.48 21.08
C GLN A 38 7.41 -2.57 19.84
N LEU A 39 7.22 -3.14 18.65
CA LEU A 39 7.10 -2.36 17.43
C LEU A 39 5.66 -1.89 17.22
N LEU A 40 5.49 -0.59 17.06
CA LEU A 40 4.20 0.05 16.78
C LEU A 40 4.09 0.38 15.29
N PHE A 41 3.03 -0.06 14.64
CA PHE A 41 2.74 0.34 13.25
C PHE A 41 1.47 1.17 13.17
N GLY A 42 1.56 2.29 12.44
CA GLY A 42 0.46 3.22 12.26
C GLY A 42 -0.33 2.98 10.97
N THR A 43 -1.63 3.20 11.02
CA THR A 43 -2.51 3.21 9.84
C THR A 43 -3.57 4.30 9.94
N SER A 44 -4.21 4.63 8.81
CA SER A 44 -5.34 5.57 8.79
C SER A 44 -6.68 4.94 9.21
N GLY A 45 -6.66 3.87 9.98
CA GLY A 45 -7.84 3.17 10.48
C GLY A 45 -7.71 1.66 10.41
N SER A 46 -8.70 0.94 10.93
CA SER A 46 -8.74 -0.51 10.97
C SER A 46 -9.44 -1.10 9.76
N GLY A 47 -8.97 -2.27 9.26
CA GLY A 47 -9.60 -3.01 8.16
C GLY A 47 -9.26 -2.53 6.74
N GLY A 48 -8.59 -1.38 6.58
CA GLY A 48 -8.07 -0.95 5.29
C GLY A 48 -6.82 -1.72 4.84
N THR A 49 -6.41 -1.56 3.58
CA THR A 49 -5.28 -2.29 2.99
C THR A 49 -3.97 -2.10 3.78
N MET A 50 -3.74 -0.91 4.33
CA MET A 50 -2.57 -0.62 5.17
C MET A 50 -2.52 -1.49 6.43
N HIS A 51 -3.67 -1.64 7.11
CA HIS A 51 -3.80 -2.49 8.28
C HIS A 51 -3.66 -3.97 7.91
N LEU A 52 -4.42 -4.41 6.89
CA LEU A 52 -4.43 -5.81 6.47
C LEU A 52 -3.06 -6.26 5.94
N SER A 53 -2.29 -5.37 5.30
CA SER A 53 -0.93 -5.72 4.84
C SER A 53 0.00 -6.03 6.01
N MET A 54 -0.09 -5.26 7.09
CA MET A 54 0.73 -5.52 8.28
C MET A 54 0.25 -6.73 9.08
N GLU A 55 -1.06 -6.97 9.14
CA GLU A 55 -1.60 -8.19 9.77
C GLU A 55 -1.20 -9.45 8.97
N LEU A 56 -1.26 -9.40 7.63
CA LEU A 56 -0.76 -10.48 6.78
C LEU A 56 0.74 -10.72 6.99
N PHE A 57 1.53 -9.64 7.07
CA PHE A 57 2.97 -9.74 7.36
C PHE A 57 3.22 -10.43 8.70
N LYS A 58 2.53 -10.02 9.75
CA LYS A 58 2.63 -10.63 11.09
C LYS A 58 2.27 -12.12 11.05
N LEU A 59 1.16 -12.46 10.38
CA LEU A 59 0.70 -13.84 10.24
C LEU A 59 1.74 -14.73 9.54
N MET A 60 2.24 -14.28 8.38
CA MET A 60 3.17 -15.06 7.56
C MET A 60 4.57 -15.20 8.18
N THR A 61 4.99 -14.20 8.98
CA THR A 61 6.33 -14.19 9.59
C THR A 61 6.35 -14.70 11.03
N GLY A 62 5.19 -14.89 11.65
CA GLY A 62 5.07 -15.23 13.07
C GLY A 62 5.59 -14.12 13.99
N THR A 63 5.48 -12.86 13.56
CA THR A 63 5.91 -11.70 14.35
C THR A 63 4.75 -11.06 15.10
N ARG A 64 5.06 -10.35 16.18
CA ARG A 64 4.09 -9.62 17.00
C ARG A 64 4.45 -8.15 17.00
N MET A 65 3.50 -7.33 16.54
CA MET A 65 3.60 -5.86 16.47
C MET A 65 2.26 -5.26 16.82
N VAL A 66 2.24 -4.08 17.41
CA VAL A 66 1.03 -3.41 17.89
C VAL A 66 0.51 -2.43 16.84
N HIS A 67 -0.77 -2.56 16.51
CA HIS A 67 -1.46 -1.64 15.61
C HIS A 67 -1.92 -0.38 16.36
N VAL A 68 -1.63 0.78 15.78
CA VAL A 68 -2.07 2.09 16.28
C VAL A 68 -2.89 2.78 15.18
N PRO A 69 -4.23 2.80 15.29
CA PRO A 69 -5.08 3.46 14.30
C PRO A 69 -5.15 4.97 14.53
N TYR A 70 -5.08 5.74 13.43
CA TYR A 70 -5.26 7.19 13.39
C TYR A 70 -6.45 7.56 12.50
N LYS A 71 -6.88 8.82 12.56
CA LYS A 71 -7.97 9.32 11.71
C LYS A 71 -7.54 9.66 10.28
N GLY A 72 -6.22 9.63 9.98
CA GLY A 72 -5.68 9.92 8.65
C GLY A 72 -4.17 9.73 8.59
N MET A 73 -3.65 9.48 7.38
CA MET A 73 -2.22 9.20 7.16
C MET A 73 -1.29 10.36 7.50
N GLN A 74 -1.74 11.60 7.38
CA GLN A 74 -0.91 12.76 7.76
C GLN A 74 -0.46 12.69 9.22
N GLN A 75 -1.33 12.24 10.12
CA GLN A 75 -0.99 12.03 11.52
C GLN A 75 0.03 10.91 11.67
N VAL A 76 -0.18 9.79 10.99
CA VAL A 76 0.75 8.63 11.01
C VAL A 76 2.15 9.04 10.54
N ILE A 77 2.26 9.80 9.45
CA ILE A 77 3.53 10.30 8.94
C ILE A 77 4.22 11.22 9.98
N THR A 78 3.46 12.09 10.63
CA THR A 78 4.00 12.95 11.68
C THR A 78 4.53 12.14 12.86
N GLU A 79 3.79 11.11 13.28
CA GLU A 79 4.15 10.26 14.41
C GLU A 79 5.39 9.38 14.12
N ILE A 80 5.51 8.82 12.91
CA ILE A 80 6.68 8.01 12.56
C ILE A 80 7.94 8.87 12.39
N ILE A 81 7.83 10.05 11.81
CA ILE A 81 8.95 10.99 11.71
C ILE A 81 9.36 11.48 13.11
N GLY A 82 8.39 11.67 14.01
CA GLY A 82 8.62 12.01 15.42
C GLY A 82 9.11 10.86 16.30
N GLY A 83 9.27 9.64 15.74
CA GLY A 83 9.81 8.47 16.45
C GLY A 83 8.80 7.76 17.37
N ARG A 84 7.54 8.19 17.42
CA ARG A 84 6.49 7.54 18.23
C ARG A 84 5.94 6.26 17.59
N LEU A 85 6.07 6.11 16.28
CA LEU A 85 5.83 4.88 15.53
C LEU A 85 7.12 4.38 14.92
N GLN A 86 7.27 3.06 14.77
CA GLN A 86 8.45 2.46 14.17
C GLN A 86 8.24 2.12 12.70
N LEU A 87 7.01 1.78 12.28
CA LEU A 87 6.75 1.36 10.91
C LEU A 87 5.37 1.75 10.40
N ILE A 88 5.26 1.79 9.08
CA ILE A 88 4.01 1.98 8.33
C ILE A 88 3.99 1.04 7.13
N SER A 89 2.79 0.78 6.62
CA SER A 89 2.55 0.27 5.28
C SER A 89 1.59 1.21 4.59
N ASP A 90 2.03 1.94 3.58
CA ASP A 90 1.18 2.93 2.89
C ASP A 90 1.50 3.00 1.39
N ASN A 91 0.63 3.66 0.63
CA ASN A 91 0.79 3.82 -0.81
C ASN A 91 2.16 4.39 -1.16
N VAL A 92 2.71 3.90 -2.25
CA VAL A 92 4.02 4.32 -2.77
C VAL A 92 4.13 5.84 -2.91
N THR A 93 3.08 6.52 -3.40
CA THR A 93 3.03 7.97 -3.58
C THR A 93 3.12 8.76 -2.27
N SER A 94 2.64 8.19 -1.18
CA SER A 94 2.71 8.77 0.16
C SER A 94 4.10 8.57 0.79
N VAL A 95 4.69 7.40 0.61
CA VAL A 95 5.93 6.99 1.31
C VAL A 95 7.18 7.50 0.62
N LEU A 96 7.29 7.40 -0.72
CA LEU A 96 8.53 7.68 -1.44
C LEU A 96 9.09 9.10 -1.24
N PRO A 97 8.31 10.18 -1.18
CA PRO A 97 8.85 11.51 -0.88
C PRO A 97 9.59 11.58 0.47
N HIS A 98 9.14 10.81 1.44
CA HIS A 98 9.79 10.72 2.76
C HIS A 98 11.03 9.83 2.74
N VAL A 99 11.03 8.78 1.93
CA VAL A 99 12.21 7.93 1.72
C VAL A 99 13.31 8.70 1.01
N THR A 100 12.98 9.40 -0.08
CA THR A 100 13.93 10.24 -0.82
C THR A 100 14.52 11.35 0.05
N ALA A 101 13.72 11.90 0.97
CA ALA A 101 14.18 12.91 1.94
C ALA A 101 14.94 12.32 3.15
N GLY A 102 15.17 11.00 3.19
CA GLY A 102 15.86 10.31 4.29
C GLY A 102 15.08 10.27 5.62
N ARG A 103 13.80 10.65 5.61
CA ARG A 103 12.94 10.66 6.80
C ARG A 103 12.33 9.31 7.12
N LEU A 104 12.25 8.43 6.12
CA LEU A 104 11.84 7.03 6.24
C LEU A 104 12.81 6.14 5.49
N ARG A 105 12.85 4.86 5.84
CA ARG A 105 13.55 3.82 5.11
C ARG A 105 12.54 2.80 4.58
N ALA A 106 12.48 2.62 3.26
CA ALA A 106 11.67 1.59 2.63
C ALA A 106 12.36 0.23 2.78
N LEU A 107 11.60 -0.80 3.13
CA LEU A 107 12.10 -2.17 3.26
C LEU A 107 11.58 -3.10 2.16
N GLY A 108 10.35 -2.90 1.71
CA GLY A 108 9.78 -3.76 0.68
C GLY A 108 8.45 -3.26 0.13
N VAL A 109 8.19 -3.60 -1.13
CA VAL A 109 6.92 -3.35 -1.82
C VAL A 109 5.99 -4.53 -1.57
N THR A 110 4.72 -4.25 -1.28
CA THR A 110 3.74 -5.29 -0.92
C THR A 110 3.13 -6.01 -2.14
N GLY A 111 3.34 -5.50 -3.34
CA GLY A 111 2.83 -6.09 -4.58
C GLY A 111 3.69 -7.23 -5.12
N PRO A 112 3.22 -7.89 -6.21
CA PRO A 112 3.89 -9.07 -6.77
C PRO A 112 5.18 -8.74 -7.54
N ARG A 113 5.42 -7.47 -7.83
CA ARG A 113 6.60 -6.99 -8.56
C ARG A 113 7.09 -5.66 -8.01
N ARG A 114 8.36 -5.36 -8.22
CA ARG A 114 8.95 -4.05 -7.90
C ARG A 114 8.25 -2.95 -8.68
N ILE A 115 8.28 -1.75 -8.14
CA ILE A 115 7.69 -0.57 -8.79
C ILE A 115 8.75 0.15 -9.64
N PRO A 116 8.41 0.57 -10.87
CA PRO A 116 9.37 1.28 -11.73
C PRO A 116 9.93 2.56 -11.11
N LEU A 117 9.12 3.23 -10.28
CA LEU A 117 9.50 4.48 -9.60
C LEU A 117 10.61 4.29 -8.56
N ALA A 118 10.78 3.08 -8.02
CA ALA A 118 11.82 2.74 -7.04
C ALA A 118 12.27 1.28 -7.24
N PRO A 119 13.01 0.98 -8.32
CA PRO A 119 13.38 -0.39 -8.70
C PRO A 119 14.33 -1.06 -7.70
N ASP A 120 15.01 -0.27 -6.87
CA ASP A 120 15.93 -0.77 -5.85
C ASP A 120 15.19 -1.33 -4.61
N ILE A 121 13.92 -1.00 -4.42
CA ILE A 121 13.12 -1.54 -3.33
C ILE A 121 12.60 -2.92 -3.74
N PRO A 122 13.02 -4.01 -3.09
CA PRO A 122 12.54 -5.35 -3.39
C PRO A 122 11.05 -5.51 -3.05
N THR A 123 10.39 -6.52 -3.59
CA THR A 123 9.11 -6.94 -3.03
C THR A 123 9.33 -7.62 -1.68
N VAL A 124 8.31 -7.61 -0.83
CA VAL A 124 8.35 -8.32 0.47
C VAL A 124 8.58 -9.82 0.25
N ALA A 125 8.04 -10.38 -0.84
CA ALA A 125 8.26 -11.76 -1.24
C ALA A 125 9.74 -12.03 -1.61
N GLU A 126 10.36 -11.18 -2.45
CA GLU A 126 11.79 -11.26 -2.79
C GLU A 126 12.69 -11.10 -1.56
N ALA A 127 12.26 -10.28 -0.61
CA ALA A 127 13.00 -9.98 0.61
C ALA A 127 12.85 -11.06 1.71
N GLY A 128 12.25 -12.22 1.40
CA GLY A 128 12.26 -13.41 2.24
C GLY A 128 10.90 -13.84 2.81
N VAL A 129 9.79 -13.21 2.43
CA VAL A 129 8.43 -13.63 2.81
C VAL A 129 7.72 -14.22 1.60
N ALA A 130 8.12 -15.41 1.20
CA ALA A 130 7.62 -16.07 -0.01
C ALA A 130 6.08 -16.16 -0.02
N GLY A 131 5.46 -15.76 -1.12
CA GLY A 131 4.00 -15.75 -1.29
C GLY A 131 3.29 -14.55 -0.63
N TYR A 132 4.03 -13.62 -0.03
CA TYR A 132 3.43 -12.38 0.45
C TYR A 132 3.04 -11.50 -0.73
N GLU A 133 1.75 -11.20 -0.82
CA GLU A 133 1.21 -10.28 -1.81
C GLU A 133 -0.05 -9.61 -1.28
N ILE A 134 -0.08 -8.29 -1.30
CA ILE A 134 -1.28 -7.49 -1.05
C ILE A 134 -1.16 -6.14 -1.76
N THR A 135 -2.23 -5.76 -2.46
CA THR A 135 -2.31 -4.48 -3.18
C THR A 135 -3.55 -3.71 -2.77
N ALA A 136 -3.43 -2.40 -2.71
CA ALA A 136 -4.59 -1.52 -2.66
C ALA A 136 -5.24 -1.46 -4.05
N TRP A 137 -6.53 -1.26 -4.08
CA TRP A 137 -7.28 -1.08 -5.31
C TRP A 137 -8.24 0.11 -5.20
N GLY A 138 -8.54 0.73 -6.31
CA GLY A 138 -9.51 1.80 -6.43
C GLY A 138 -10.51 1.53 -7.54
N GLY A 139 -11.74 1.99 -7.34
CA GLY A 139 -12.79 1.78 -8.34
C GLY A 139 -14.02 2.64 -8.06
N TYR A 140 -14.97 2.60 -8.98
CA TYR A 140 -16.26 3.24 -8.82
C TYR A 140 -17.33 2.20 -8.55
N ILE A 141 -18.13 2.48 -7.54
CA ILE A 141 -19.34 1.72 -7.19
C ILE A 141 -20.55 2.66 -7.25
N ALA A 142 -21.70 2.11 -7.53
CA ALA A 142 -22.98 2.83 -7.56
C ALA A 142 -23.99 2.17 -6.64
N ALA A 143 -25.08 2.84 -6.38
CA ALA A 143 -26.22 2.27 -5.68
C ALA A 143 -26.76 1.04 -6.44
N ALA A 144 -27.25 0.02 -5.74
CA ALA A 144 -27.73 -1.22 -6.35
C ALA A 144 -28.86 -1.01 -7.38
N GLY A 145 -29.73 0.00 -7.15
CA GLY A 145 -30.86 0.31 -8.01
C GLY A 145 -30.54 1.20 -9.23
N ILE A 146 -29.26 1.51 -9.50
CA ILE A 146 -28.91 2.33 -10.68
C ILE A 146 -29.29 1.59 -11.97
N PRO A 147 -29.94 2.26 -12.97
CA PRO A 147 -30.28 1.66 -14.26
C PRO A 147 -29.05 1.10 -14.99
N GLY A 148 -29.18 -0.10 -15.55
CA GLY A 148 -28.10 -0.78 -16.28
C GLY A 148 -27.46 0.08 -17.39
N PRO A 149 -28.21 0.78 -18.23
CA PRO A 149 -27.68 1.68 -19.26
C PRO A 149 -26.77 2.79 -18.71
N ILE A 150 -27.05 3.31 -17.51
CA ILE A 150 -26.19 4.32 -16.86
C ILE A 150 -24.87 3.69 -16.44
N VAL A 151 -24.88 2.49 -15.84
CA VAL A 151 -23.67 1.76 -15.48
C VAL A 151 -22.81 1.47 -16.72
N ALA A 152 -23.44 1.01 -17.80
CA ALA A 152 -22.75 0.73 -19.05
C ALA A 152 -22.10 1.99 -19.64
N LYS A 153 -22.80 3.12 -19.63
CA LYS A 153 -22.26 4.41 -20.09
C LYS A 153 -21.09 4.88 -19.24
N LEU A 154 -21.23 4.85 -17.91
CA LEU A 154 -20.14 5.22 -17.00
C LEU A 154 -18.92 4.33 -17.20
N ASN A 155 -19.11 3.02 -17.28
CA ASN A 155 -18.03 2.07 -17.53
C ASN A 155 -17.31 2.36 -18.85
N ALA A 156 -18.06 2.58 -19.94
CA ALA A 156 -17.48 2.87 -21.25
C ALA A 156 -16.64 4.17 -21.23
N GLU A 157 -17.14 5.25 -20.63
CA GLU A 157 -16.42 6.52 -20.57
C GLU A 157 -15.19 6.43 -19.65
N LEU A 158 -15.29 5.75 -18.50
CA LEU A 158 -14.15 5.53 -17.60
C LEU A 158 -13.06 4.68 -18.26
N ASN A 159 -13.42 3.64 -19.02
CA ASN A 159 -12.43 2.87 -19.80
C ASN A 159 -11.69 3.73 -20.83
N LYS A 160 -12.38 4.65 -21.53
CA LYS A 160 -11.73 5.59 -22.45
C LYS A 160 -10.72 6.48 -21.73
N VAL A 161 -11.07 7.00 -20.55
CA VAL A 161 -10.17 7.82 -19.72
C VAL A 161 -8.95 7.00 -19.30
N LEU A 162 -9.15 5.78 -18.81
CA LEU A 162 -8.06 4.90 -18.38
C LEU A 162 -7.14 4.47 -19.53
N ALA A 163 -7.68 4.38 -20.76
CA ALA A 163 -6.91 4.07 -21.96
C ALA A 163 -6.11 5.26 -22.49
N SER A 164 -6.38 6.49 -22.04
CA SER A 164 -5.68 7.67 -22.55
C SER A 164 -4.19 7.64 -22.18
N PRO A 165 -3.26 7.94 -23.12
CA PRO A 165 -1.82 7.92 -22.86
C PRO A 165 -1.44 8.80 -21.67
N MET A 166 -2.01 10.00 -21.59
CA MET A 166 -1.73 10.96 -20.52
C MET A 166 -2.04 10.39 -19.12
N ILE A 167 -3.17 9.70 -18.95
CA ILE A 167 -3.56 9.10 -17.66
C ILE A 167 -2.65 7.92 -17.35
N ARG A 168 -2.40 7.04 -18.35
CA ARG A 168 -1.56 5.87 -18.16
C ARG A 168 -0.13 6.25 -17.76
N GLU A 169 0.49 7.17 -18.49
CA GLU A 169 1.85 7.64 -18.21
C GLU A 169 1.93 8.27 -16.82
N ARG A 170 0.98 9.16 -16.49
CA ARG A 170 0.95 9.83 -15.18
C ARG A 170 0.76 8.86 -14.03
N TRP A 171 -0.14 7.88 -14.16
CA TRP A 171 -0.40 6.91 -13.11
C TRP A 171 0.77 5.94 -12.94
N LEU A 172 1.33 5.43 -14.03
CA LEU A 172 2.50 4.55 -13.99
C LEU A 172 3.71 5.28 -13.36
N ALA A 173 3.90 6.56 -13.68
CA ALA A 173 4.95 7.38 -13.04
C ALA A 173 4.73 7.55 -11.53
N LEU A 174 3.51 7.38 -11.03
CA LEU A 174 3.16 7.39 -9.60
C LEU A 174 3.15 5.98 -8.97
N GLY A 175 3.51 4.93 -9.72
CA GLY A 175 3.43 3.55 -9.24
C GLY A 175 1.99 3.00 -9.14
N ILE A 176 1.05 3.64 -9.82
CA ILE A 176 -0.35 3.22 -9.90
C ILE A 176 -0.56 2.48 -11.22
N GLU A 177 -1.09 1.27 -11.19
CA GLU A 177 -1.40 0.48 -12.38
C GLU A 177 -2.85 0.73 -12.80
N PRO A 178 -3.12 1.36 -13.97
CA PRO A 178 -4.47 1.49 -14.50
C PRO A 178 -4.98 0.13 -14.97
N VAL A 179 -6.21 -0.23 -14.59
CA VAL A 179 -6.81 -1.54 -14.87
C VAL A 179 -7.92 -1.40 -15.93
N GLY A 180 -9.11 -0.97 -15.55
CA GLY A 180 -10.27 -0.95 -16.42
C GLY A 180 -11.05 -2.27 -16.43
N GLY A 181 -11.87 -2.47 -17.46
CA GLY A 181 -12.64 -3.70 -17.68
C GLY A 181 -14.15 -3.52 -17.60
N THR A 182 -14.86 -4.64 -17.58
CA THR A 182 -16.34 -4.67 -17.54
C THR A 182 -16.88 -4.47 -16.11
N PRO A 183 -18.13 -4.00 -15.95
CA PRO A 183 -18.82 -3.99 -14.66
C PRO A 183 -18.96 -5.43 -14.13
N GLN A 184 -18.74 -5.62 -12.82
CA GLN A 184 -18.93 -6.89 -12.13
C GLN A 184 -20.17 -6.85 -11.25
#